data_816324bb45eacf00bce1232cadab048f
#
_entry.id   816324bb45eacf00bce1232cadab048f
#
_cell.length_a   1.000
_cell.length_b   1.000
_cell.length_c   1.000
_cell.angle_alpha   90.00
_cell.angle_beta   90.00
_cell.angle_gamma   90.00
#
_symmetry.space_group_name_H-M   'P 1'
#
loop_
_entity.id
_entity.type
_entity.pdbx_description
1 polymer ?
#
loop_
_entity_poly.entity_id
_entity_poly.type
_entity_poly.pdbx_seq_one_letter_code
_entity_poly.pdbx_strand_id
1 'polypeptide(L)'
;MEFRMKIADVLMDVSSQYEMLAEYCRDYIVEDRAEEVSERLVLTMEDIEKERAIAEKSGESVPTLGSQQNMPQYSPQYLETLAALRKIADFMPEKDCFLMHGAVIAWKDQGYLFTAPSGIGKSTHLALWKKYLGDQAEVINGDKPILKVTEDEVWVYGTPWAGKEQWQVNKKVALKGICFLGRGEKNSIQKIDSFSALPFLMRQVYFTDAPQSAGKTMELLDQMLKIVPLYKMKCDISKEAFECSFGAMTFGKWKLQ
;
A
#
# COMPACT_ATOMS: atom_id res chain seq x y z
N MET A 1 20.99 13.82 6.45
CA MET A 1 21.66 12.55 6.13
C MET A 1 21.46 12.21 4.66
N GLU A 2 22.45 11.56 4.03
CA GLU A 2 22.31 11.16 2.62
C GLU A 2 22.44 9.64 2.49
N PHE A 3 21.56 9.04 1.72
CA PHE A 3 21.56 7.61 1.43
C PHE A 3 20.89 7.33 0.10
N ARG A 4 21.06 6.13 -0.43
CA ARG A 4 20.42 5.68 -1.67
C ARG A 4 19.46 4.56 -1.37
N MET A 5 18.26 4.58 -1.96
CA MET A 5 17.29 3.50 -1.83
C MET A 5 16.62 3.17 -3.16
N LYS A 6 16.08 1.94 -3.25
CA LYS A 6 15.34 1.46 -4.42
C LYS A 6 13.96 0.95 -4.00
N ILE A 7 12.92 1.57 -4.54
CA ILE A 7 11.52 1.19 -4.30
C ILE A 7 10.81 1.09 -5.65
N ALA A 8 10.07 0.01 -5.89
CA ALA A 8 9.33 -0.24 -7.14
C ALA A 8 10.22 -0.11 -8.40
N ASP A 9 11.44 -0.63 -8.34
CA ASP A 9 12.48 -0.55 -9.36
C ASP A 9 13.00 0.89 -9.64
N VAL A 10 12.59 1.89 -8.86
CA VAL A 10 13.07 3.27 -8.95
C VAL A 10 14.20 3.49 -7.96
N LEU A 11 15.40 3.77 -8.48
CA LEU A 11 16.58 4.10 -7.69
C LEU A 11 16.60 5.61 -7.42
N MET A 12 16.73 5.99 -6.15
CA MET A 12 16.72 7.40 -5.74
C MET A 12 17.81 7.73 -4.72
N ASP A 13 18.44 8.88 -4.89
CA ASP A 13 19.26 9.50 -3.86
C ASP A 13 18.38 10.31 -2.91
N VAL A 14 18.51 10.07 -1.62
CA VAL A 14 17.70 10.69 -0.57
C VAL A 14 18.56 11.59 0.28
N SER A 15 18.10 12.83 0.48
CA SER A 15 18.64 13.78 1.45
C SER A 15 17.57 14.04 2.52
N SER A 16 17.82 13.60 3.75
CA SER A 16 16.91 13.70 4.89
C SER A 16 17.44 14.61 6.00
N GLN A 17 16.52 15.17 6.79
CA GLN A 17 16.84 15.99 7.97
C GLN A 17 17.21 15.10 9.17
N TYR A 18 16.59 13.91 9.28
CA TYR A 18 16.76 13.00 10.42
C TYR A 18 17.24 11.62 9.98
N GLU A 19 18.03 10.96 10.83
CA GLU A 19 18.52 9.58 10.60
C GLU A 19 17.40 8.54 10.58
N MET A 20 16.30 8.82 11.27
CA MET A 20 15.16 7.91 11.38
C MET A 20 14.60 7.49 10.02
N LEU A 21 14.64 8.34 9.00
CA LEU A 21 14.16 7.97 7.66
C LEU A 21 15.02 6.86 7.03
N ALA A 22 16.35 6.92 7.18
CA ALA A 22 17.23 5.87 6.68
C ALA A 22 17.01 4.55 7.46
N GLU A 23 16.86 4.62 8.77
CA GLU A 23 16.52 3.45 9.59
C GLU A 23 15.19 2.84 9.18
N TYR A 24 14.18 3.68 8.96
CA TYR A 24 12.85 3.27 8.51
C TYR A 24 12.87 2.58 7.13
N CYS A 25 13.75 3.04 6.24
CA CYS A 25 13.92 2.52 4.88
C CYS A 25 15.06 1.49 4.74
N ARG A 26 15.65 1.00 5.83
CA ARG A 26 16.89 0.18 5.83
C ARG A 26 16.86 -1.01 4.86
N ASP A 27 15.74 -1.72 4.76
CA ASP A 27 15.58 -2.90 3.90
C ASP A 27 15.51 -2.55 2.39
N TYR A 28 15.47 -1.25 2.07
CA TYR A 28 15.39 -0.69 0.72
C TYR A 28 16.65 0.09 0.34
N ILE A 29 17.61 0.22 1.27
CA ILE A 29 18.88 0.92 1.02
C ILE A 29 19.74 0.11 0.05
N VAL A 30 20.39 0.82 -0.89
CA VAL A 30 21.29 0.26 -1.89
C VAL A 30 22.69 0.86 -1.68
N GLU A 31 23.68 0.02 -1.44
CA GLU A 31 25.07 0.46 -1.24
C GLU A 31 25.80 0.70 -2.56
N ASP A 32 25.42 -0.04 -3.62
CA ASP A 32 26.01 0.10 -4.95
C ASP A 32 25.69 1.46 -5.56
N ARG A 33 26.73 2.17 -5.97
CA ARG A 33 26.64 3.50 -6.60
C ARG A 33 26.90 3.48 -8.10
N ALA A 34 27.09 2.32 -8.71
CA ALA A 34 27.36 2.19 -10.15
C ALA A 34 26.11 2.39 -11.00
N GLU A 35 24.92 2.10 -10.49
CA GLU A 35 23.65 2.30 -11.19
C GLU A 35 23.27 3.78 -11.19
N GLU A 36 22.83 4.30 -12.34
CA GLU A 36 22.39 5.69 -12.50
C GLU A 36 21.09 5.93 -11.73
N VAL A 37 21.07 7.03 -10.97
CA VAL A 37 19.93 7.42 -10.15
C VAL A 37 18.82 8.00 -11.01
N SER A 38 17.61 7.46 -10.85
CA SER A 38 16.42 7.91 -11.59
C SER A 38 15.79 9.16 -10.99
N GLU A 39 15.93 9.37 -9.68
CA GLU A 39 15.25 10.46 -8.95
C GLU A 39 16.09 10.96 -7.77
N ARG A 40 15.80 12.19 -7.35
CA ARG A 40 16.38 12.79 -6.14
C ARG A 40 15.27 13.21 -5.19
N LEU A 41 15.26 12.63 -4.01
CA LEU A 41 14.31 12.93 -2.94
C LEU A 41 14.99 13.83 -1.90
N VAL A 42 14.68 15.12 -1.92
CA VAL A 42 15.18 16.07 -0.93
C VAL A 42 14.05 16.42 0.04
N LEU A 43 14.23 16.09 1.32
CA LEU A 43 13.32 16.44 2.40
C LEU A 43 13.77 17.72 3.08
N THR A 44 12.84 18.65 3.29
CA THR A 44 13.08 19.95 3.92
C THR A 44 12.24 20.10 5.19
N MET A 45 12.58 21.07 6.04
CA MET A 45 11.74 21.40 7.20
C MET A 45 10.35 21.88 6.78
N GLU A 46 10.24 22.53 5.61
CA GLU A 46 8.94 22.96 5.07
C GLU A 46 8.03 21.75 4.76
N ASP A 47 8.60 20.67 4.22
CA ASP A 47 7.84 19.44 3.95
C ASP A 47 7.31 18.83 5.24
N ILE A 48 8.10 18.82 6.30
CA ILE A 48 7.72 18.32 7.62
C ILE A 48 6.59 19.15 8.22
N GLU A 49 6.66 20.48 8.11
CA GLU A 49 5.59 21.36 8.60
C GLU A 49 4.30 21.25 7.78
N LYS A 50 4.40 21.00 6.47
CA LYS A 50 3.23 20.67 5.64
C LYS A 50 2.53 19.40 6.13
N GLU A 51 3.28 18.33 6.43
CA GLU A 51 2.70 17.10 6.98
C GLU A 51 2.08 17.32 8.36
N ARG A 52 2.69 18.17 9.20
CA ARG A 52 2.10 18.56 10.49
C ARG A 52 0.73 19.21 10.31
N ALA A 53 0.63 20.17 9.41
CA ALA A 53 -0.61 20.86 9.10
C ALA A 53 -1.70 19.95 8.54
N ILE A 54 -1.32 18.94 7.74
CA ILE A 54 -2.23 17.91 7.21
C ILE A 54 -2.74 17.03 8.36
N ALA A 55 -1.85 16.55 9.23
CA ALA A 55 -2.19 15.72 10.37
C ALA A 55 -3.15 16.41 11.34
N GLU A 56 -2.92 17.69 11.64
CA GLU A 56 -3.79 18.50 12.48
C GLU A 56 -5.20 18.69 11.89
N LYS A 57 -5.30 18.85 10.56
CA LYS A 57 -6.59 18.99 9.86
C LYS A 57 -7.36 17.69 9.75
N SER A 58 -6.68 16.56 9.62
CA SER A 58 -7.34 15.25 9.46
C SER A 58 -7.93 14.72 10.76
N GLY A 59 -7.51 15.24 11.91
CA GLY A 59 -7.93 14.75 13.23
C GLY A 59 -7.55 13.29 13.48
N GLU A 60 -6.69 12.71 12.65
CA GLU A 60 -6.21 11.35 12.81
C GLU A 60 -5.27 11.28 14.00
N SER A 61 -5.74 10.66 15.08
CA SER A 61 -4.88 10.30 16.20
C SER A 61 -3.95 9.16 15.77
N VAL A 62 -2.68 9.47 15.52
CA VAL A 62 -1.67 8.40 15.41
C VAL A 62 -1.42 7.85 16.81
N PRO A 63 -1.40 6.53 16.96
CA PRO A 63 -1.07 5.92 18.23
C PRO A 63 0.37 6.25 18.61
N THR A 64 0.54 7.11 19.58
CA THR A 64 1.82 7.23 20.30
C THR A 64 2.03 5.99 21.16
N LEU A 65 3.22 5.39 21.06
CA LEU A 65 3.69 4.44 22.05
C LEU A 65 3.74 5.17 23.42
N GLY A 66 2.71 4.97 24.26
CA GLY A 66 2.69 5.31 25.68
C GLY A 66 2.70 6.80 26.04
N SER A 67 1.53 7.47 26.04
CA SER A 67 1.20 8.46 27.06
C SER A 67 -0.27 8.91 26.96
N GLN A 68 -0.86 9.16 28.13
CA GLN A 68 -2.22 9.62 28.34
C GLN A 68 -2.35 11.13 27.99
N GLN A 69 -3.49 11.48 27.42
CA GLN A 69 -4.10 12.82 27.42
C GLN A 69 -3.23 13.97 26.86
N ASN A 70 -3.20 14.08 25.53
CA ASN A 70 -3.18 15.32 24.75
C ASN A 70 -3.01 14.88 23.28
N MET A 71 -3.55 15.65 22.32
CA MET A 71 -3.43 15.35 20.88
C MET A 71 -1.99 14.94 20.57
N PRO A 72 -1.75 13.79 19.93
CA PRO A 72 -0.39 13.31 19.70
C PRO A 72 0.32 14.29 18.79
N GLN A 73 1.26 15.00 19.35
CA GLN A 73 2.18 15.81 18.58
C GLN A 73 3.10 14.85 17.84
N TYR A 74 2.87 14.68 16.52
CA TYR A 74 3.73 13.85 15.69
C TYR A 74 5.18 14.31 15.80
N SER A 75 6.10 13.40 16.05
CA SER A 75 7.51 13.77 16.07
C SER A 75 7.94 14.25 14.68
N PRO A 76 8.81 15.27 14.57
CA PRO A 76 9.31 15.74 13.29
C PRO A 76 9.94 14.62 12.46
N GLN A 77 10.59 13.65 13.10
CA GLN A 77 11.19 12.48 12.48
C GLN A 77 10.15 11.59 11.80
N TYR A 78 9.01 11.35 12.47
CA TYR A 78 7.93 10.56 11.89
C TYR A 78 7.22 11.32 10.75
N LEU A 79 6.99 12.62 10.92
CA LEU A 79 6.43 13.47 9.88
C LEU A 79 7.31 13.48 8.61
N GLU A 80 8.64 13.43 8.77
CA GLU A 80 9.56 13.29 7.64
C GLU A 80 9.32 11.99 6.87
N THR A 81 9.02 10.87 7.54
CA THR A 81 8.69 9.63 6.83
C THR A 81 7.41 9.74 6.01
N LEU A 82 6.43 10.50 6.48
CA LEU A 82 5.18 10.77 5.73
C LEU A 82 5.43 11.72 4.56
N ALA A 83 6.24 12.76 4.77
CA ALA A 83 6.66 13.67 3.70
C ALA A 83 7.42 12.94 2.59
N ALA A 84 8.30 11.99 2.97
CA ALA A 84 9.01 11.14 2.02
C ALA A 84 8.03 10.30 1.19
N LEU A 85 7.06 9.63 1.83
CA LEU A 85 6.05 8.85 1.14
C LEU A 85 5.26 9.70 0.14
N ARG A 86 4.84 10.90 0.54
CA ARG A 86 4.07 11.82 -0.31
C ARG A 86 4.87 12.24 -1.53
N LYS A 87 6.12 12.70 -1.34
CA LYS A 87 6.99 13.08 -2.45
C LYS A 87 7.28 11.92 -3.39
N ILE A 88 7.48 10.71 -2.85
CA ILE A 88 7.64 9.52 -3.68
C ILE A 88 6.37 9.29 -4.50
N ALA A 89 5.19 9.32 -3.88
CA ALA A 89 3.93 9.13 -4.58
C ALA A 89 3.67 10.19 -5.67
N ASP A 90 4.22 11.40 -5.54
CA ASP A 90 4.04 12.48 -6.49
C ASP A 90 4.78 12.24 -7.83
N PHE A 91 5.96 11.62 -7.82
CA PHE A 91 6.69 11.31 -9.06
C PHE A 91 6.48 9.89 -9.60
N MET A 92 5.95 8.96 -8.78
CA MET A 92 5.75 7.58 -9.19
C MET A 92 4.89 7.39 -10.44
N PRO A 93 3.87 8.23 -10.73
CA PRO A 93 3.09 8.09 -11.96
C PRO A 93 3.92 8.19 -13.24
N GLU A 94 4.98 8.99 -13.27
CA GLU A 94 5.92 9.10 -14.40
C GLU A 94 6.80 7.84 -14.60
N LYS A 95 6.76 6.92 -13.63
CA LYS A 95 7.45 5.62 -13.67
C LYS A 95 6.46 4.45 -13.84
N ASP A 96 5.25 4.74 -14.32
CA ASP A 96 4.13 3.82 -14.47
C ASP A 96 3.71 3.14 -13.15
N CYS A 97 3.90 3.84 -12.03
CA CYS A 97 3.61 3.37 -10.69
C CYS A 97 2.60 4.29 -9.98
N PHE A 98 1.84 3.75 -9.05
CA PHE A 98 1.04 4.57 -8.14
C PHE A 98 0.91 3.92 -6.76
N LEU A 99 0.71 4.77 -5.74
CA LEU A 99 0.52 4.36 -4.37
C LEU A 99 -0.95 4.02 -4.09
N MET A 100 -1.18 2.92 -3.38
CA MET A 100 -2.52 2.52 -2.98
C MET A 100 -2.58 2.16 -1.49
N HIS A 101 -3.65 2.55 -0.80
CA HIS A 101 -3.94 2.10 0.56
C HIS A 101 -4.57 0.70 0.50
N GLY A 102 -3.80 -0.28 0.88
CA GLY A 102 -4.21 -1.68 0.85
C GLY A 102 -3.17 -2.58 1.49
N ALA A 103 -3.56 -3.80 1.76
CA ALA A 103 -2.67 -4.81 2.32
C ALA A 103 -2.54 -5.98 1.34
N VAL A 104 -1.32 -6.44 1.10
CA VAL A 104 -1.01 -7.44 0.08
C VAL A 104 -0.38 -8.67 0.71
N ILE A 105 -0.93 -9.81 0.38
CA ILE A 105 -0.37 -11.11 0.69
C ILE A 105 -0.09 -11.89 -0.60
N ALA A 106 1.04 -12.56 -0.64
CA ALA A 106 1.41 -13.46 -1.73
C ALA A 106 1.14 -14.90 -1.36
N TRP A 107 0.67 -15.67 -2.32
CA TRP A 107 0.60 -17.13 -2.29
C TRP A 107 1.11 -17.67 -3.62
N LYS A 108 2.11 -18.55 -3.57
CA LYS A 108 2.81 -19.07 -4.76
C LYS A 108 3.29 -17.94 -5.70
N ASP A 109 3.94 -16.94 -5.14
CA ASP A 109 4.44 -15.73 -5.81
C ASP A 109 3.39 -14.91 -6.58
N GLN A 110 2.11 -15.10 -6.26
CA GLN A 110 0.99 -14.32 -6.77
C GLN A 110 0.42 -13.44 -5.67
N GLY A 111 0.26 -12.14 -5.96
CA GLY A 111 -0.22 -11.13 -5.00
C GLY A 111 -1.74 -11.01 -5.00
N TYR A 112 -2.30 -10.90 -3.81
CA TYR A 112 -3.72 -10.64 -3.56
C TYR A 112 -3.84 -9.42 -2.67
N LEU A 113 -4.47 -8.37 -3.16
CA LEU A 113 -4.60 -7.09 -2.47
C LEU A 113 -5.97 -6.96 -1.83
N PHE A 114 -5.98 -6.67 -0.53
CA PHE A 114 -7.18 -6.36 0.23
C PHE A 114 -7.20 -4.88 0.60
N THR A 115 -8.28 -4.20 0.25
CA THR A 115 -8.44 -2.78 0.53
C THR A 115 -9.77 -2.48 1.21
N ALA A 116 -9.77 -1.48 2.07
CA ALA A 116 -10.93 -0.98 2.79
C ALA A 116 -10.56 0.32 3.51
N PRO A 117 -11.53 1.12 3.97
CA PRO A 117 -11.29 2.20 4.92
C PRO A 117 -10.53 1.70 6.16
N SER A 118 -9.85 2.63 6.85
CA SER A 118 -9.13 2.30 8.09
C SER A 118 -10.07 1.62 9.11
N GLY A 119 -9.54 0.64 9.85
CA GLY A 119 -10.28 -0.07 10.89
C GLY A 119 -11.29 -1.12 10.44
N ILE A 120 -11.51 -1.35 9.15
CA ILE A 120 -12.45 -2.37 8.65
C ILE A 120 -11.93 -3.80 8.86
N GLY A 121 -10.60 -4.02 8.86
CA GLY A 121 -10.03 -5.32 9.15
C GLY A 121 -9.08 -5.89 8.09
N LYS A 122 -8.40 -5.05 7.29
CA LYS A 122 -7.38 -5.50 6.32
C LYS A 122 -6.32 -6.41 6.96
N SER A 123 -5.63 -5.93 8.00
CA SER A 123 -4.60 -6.71 8.72
C SER A 123 -5.17 -7.99 9.32
N THR A 124 -6.39 -7.94 9.85
CA THR A 124 -7.08 -9.13 10.39
C THR A 124 -7.30 -10.17 9.29
N HIS A 125 -7.71 -9.74 8.10
CA HIS A 125 -7.94 -10.65 6.98
C HIS A 125 -6.62 -11.27 6.46
N LEU A 126 -5.53 -10.47 6.39
CA LEU A 126 -4.20 -10.99 6.10
C LEU A 126 -3.74 -12.02 7.15
N ALA A 127 -4.01 -11.76 8.43
CA ALA A 127 -3.69 -12.69 9.50
C ALA A 127 -4.44 -14.04 9.35
N LEU A 128 -5.68 -14.03 8.82
CA LEU A 128 -6.38 -15.28 8.49
C LEU A 128 -5.66 -16.04 7.36
N TRP A 129 -5.26 -15.37 6.29
CA TRP A 129 -4.50 -16.00 5.22
C TRP A 129 -3.20 -16.60 5.73
N LYS A 130 -2.41 -15.83 6.50
CA LYS A 130 -1.19 -16.37 7.15
C LYS A 130 -1.47 -17.57 8.03
N LYS A 131 -2.52 -17.51 8.85
CA LYS A 131 -2.88 -18.58 9.78
C LYS A 131 -3.20 -19.89 9.06
N TYR A 132 -3.92 -19.85 7.94
CA TYR A 132 -4.40 -21.06 7.27
C TYR A 132 -3.49 -21.54 6.13
N LEU A 133 -2.60 -20.68 5.60
CA LEU A 133 -1.64 -21.06 4.57
C LEU A 133 -0.22 -21.29 5.13
N GLY A 134 0.05 -20.83 6.35
CA GLY A 134 1.36 -20.96 6.98
C GLY A 134 2.47 -20.32 6.13
N ASP A 135 3.58 -21.05 6.00
CA ASP A 135 4.76 -20.61 5.25
C ASP A 135 4.55 -20.50 3.72
N GLN A 136 3.39 -20.94 3.22
CA GLN A 136 3.04 -20.76 1.80
C GLN A 136 2.54 -19.36 1.48
N ALA A 137 2.30 -18.52 2.50
CA ALA A 137 1.83 -17.15 2.34
C ALA A 137 2.80 -16.15 2.97
N GLU A 138 3.16 -15.13 2.21
CA GLU A 138 4.04 -14.04 2.63
C GLU A 138 3.32 -12.69 2.52
N VAL A 139 3.35 -11.87 3.56
CA VAL A 139 2.84 -10.51 3.47
C VAL A 139 3.85 -9.63 2.76
N ILE A 140 3.45 -9.07 1.63
CA ILE A 140 4.30 -8.18 0.83
C ILE A 140 4.27 -6.76 1.40
N ASN A 141 3.08 -6.26 1.76
CA ASN A 141 2.92 -4.96 2.42
C ASN A 141 1.60 -4.90 3.19
N GLY A 142 1.62 -4.31 4.38
CA GLY A 142 0.45 -4.22 5.25
C GLY A 142 -0.43 -2.98 5.08
N ASP A 143 0.04 -1.93 4.34
CA ASP A 143 -0.70 -0.66 4.31
C ASP A 143 -0.55 0.18 3.04
N LYS A 144 0.67 0.40 2.55
CA LYS A 144 0.96 1.34 1.45
C LYS A 144 1.82 0.70 0.36
N PRO A 145 1.34 -0.36 -0.32
CA PRO A 145 2.03 -0.91 -1.47
C PRO A 145 2.07 0.09 -2.63
N ILE A 146 3.09 -0.07 -3.50
CA ILE A 146 3.15 0.60 -4.80
C ILE A 146 2.81 -0.42 -5.87
N LEU A 147 1.93 -0.02 -6.78
CA LEU A 147 1.53 -0.80 -7.94
C LEU A 147 2.22 -0.25 -9.17
N LYS A 148 2.85 -1.13 -9.97
CA LYS A 148 3.43 -0.81 -11.27
C LYS A 148 2.60 -1.45 -12.36
N VAL A 149 2.12 -0.65 -13.29
CA VAL A 149 1.29 -1.10 -14.40
C VAL A 149 2.16 -1.24 -15.64
N THR A 150 2.11 -2.40 -16.27
CA THR A 150 2.69 -2.65 -17.58
C THR A 150 1.59 -2.96 -18.57
N GLU A 151 1.92 -3.18 -19.84
CA GLU A 151 0.95 -3.47 -20.87
C GLU A 151 0.08 -4.71 -20.54
N ASP A 152 0.70 -5.77 -19.99
CA ASP A 152 0.03 -7.06 -19.79
C ASP A 152 -0.18 -7.43 -18.32
N GLU A 153 0.53 -6.81 -17.40
CA GLU A 153 0.55 -7.20 -15.98
C GLU A 153 0.58 -6.00 -15.04
N VAL A 154 0.12 -6.24 -13.82
CA VAL A 154 0.30 -5.31 -12.70
C VAL A 154 1.16 -5.98 -11.64
N TRP A 155 2.26 -5.33 -11.28
CA TRP A 155 3.15 -5.75 -10.21
C TRP A 155 2.87 -4.96 -8.94
N VAL A 156 2.89 -5.62 -7.80
CA VAL A 156 2.77 -4.95 -6.51
C VAL A 156 4.05 -5.12 -5.72
N TYR A 157 4.53 -4.01 -5.18
CA TYR A 157 5.78 -3.90 -4.44
C TYR A 157 5.53 -3.62 -2.97
N GLY A 158 6.31 -4.28 -2.12
CA GLY A 158 6.44 -3.86 -0.73
C GLY A 158 7.15 -2.51 -0.61
N THR A 159 6.77 -1.76 0.41
CA THR A 159 7.34 -0.45 0.74
C THR A 159 7.65 -0.38 2.24
N PRO A 160 8.49 0.54 2.71
CA PRO A 160 8.70 0.76 4.14
C PRO A 160 7.41 1.09 4.91
N TRP A 161 6.42 1.68 4.26
CA TRP A 161 5.15 2.12 4.87
C TRP A 161 4.14 0.98 4.96
N ALA A 162 4.26 0.17 6.00
CA ALA A 162 3.52 -1.08 6.15
C ALA A 162 2.47 -1.08 7.27
N GLY A 163 2.19 0.07 7.85
CA GLY A 163 1.22 0.21 8.93
C GLY A 163 1.78 -0.21 10.29
N LYS A 164 0.88 -0.45 11.26
CA LYS A 164 1.25 -0.72 12.66
C LYS A 164 1.95 -2.06 12.86
N GLU A 165 1.57 -3.04 12.06
CA GLU A 165 2.09 -4.41 12.15
C GLU A 165 3.50 -4.52 11.58
N GLN A 166 4.00 -3.51 10.87
CA GLN A 166 5.32 -3.50 10.22
C GLN A 166 5.53 -4.73 9.30
N TRP A 167 4.46 -5.18 8.65
CA TRP A 167 4.50 -6.31 7.74
C TRP A 167 4.88 -5.86 6.33
N GLN A 168 6.15 -5.89 6.02
CA GLN A 168 6.67 -5.63 4.68
C GLN A 168 7.85 -6.53 4.34
N VAL A 169 8.05 -6.73 3.05
CA VAL A 169 9.27 -7.29 2.48
C VAL A 169 9.63 -6.48 1.23
N ASN A 170 10.92 -6.28 0.98
CA ASN A 170 11.39 -5.66 -0.26
C ASN A 170 11.32 -6.67 -1.41
N LYS A 171 10.10 -6.94 -1.86
CA LYS A 171 9.78 -7.94 -2.90
C LYS A 171 8.66 -7.41 -3.78
N LYS A 172 8.62 -7.90 -5.03
CA LYS A 172 7.49 -7.69 -5.94
C LYS A 172 6.83 -9.01 -6.29
N VAL A 173 5.53 -8.96 -6.53
CA VAL A 173 4.74 -10.10 -7.01
C VAL A 173 3.70 -9.64 -8.03
N ALA A 174 3.32 -10.52 -8.96
CA ALA A 174 2.26 -10.22 -9.92
C ALA A 174 0.90 -10.15 -9.21
N LEU A 175 0.17 -9.05 -9.39
CA LEU A 175 -1.14 -8.83 -8.76
C LEU A 175 -2.23 -9.64 -9.50
N LYS A 176 -2.88 -10.57 -8.80
CA LYS A 176 -3.90 -11.46 -9.37
C LYS A 176 -5.33 -11.12 -8.96
N GLY A 177 -5.51 -10.19 -8.03
CA GLY A 177 -6.84 -9.71 -7.66
C GLY A 177 -6.82 -8.64 -6.59
N ILE A 178 -7.84 -7.77 -6.63
CA ILE A 178 -8.12 -6.75 -5.62
C ILE A 178 -9.46 -7.05 -4.99
N CYS A 179 -9.53 -7.10 -3.66
CA CYS A 179 -10.75 -7.35 -2.90
C CYS A 179 -11.08 -6.17 -1.98
N PHE A 180 -12.26 -5.60 -2.18
CA PHE A 180 -12.82 -4.56 -1.31
C PHE A 180 -13.53 -5.23 -0.13
N LEU A 181 -12.94 -5.10 1.07
CA LEU A 181 -13.49 -5.69 2.29
C LEU A 181 -14.56 -4.81 2.92
N GLY A 182 -15.60 -5.46 3.42
CA GLY A 182 -16.61 -4.89 4.28
C GLY A 182 -16.97 -5.87 5.41
N ARG A 183 -17.43 -5.35 6.54
CA ARG A 183 -17.92 -6.20 7.64
C ARG A 183 -19.28 -6.80 7.29
N GLY A 184 -19.50 -8.05 7.69
CA GLY A 184 -20.77 -8.74 7.52
C GLY A 184 -20.85 -9.95 8.44
N GLU A 185 -22.07 -10.30 8.83
CA GLU A 185 -22.35 -11.49 9.66
C GLU A 185 -22.27 -12.80 8.84
N LYS A 186 -22.45 -12.67 7.52
CA LYS A 186 -22.33 -13.79 6.58
C LYS A 186 -21.19 -13.51 5.60
N ASN A 187 -20.36 -14.52 5.38
CA ASN A 187 -19.27 -14.43 4.44
C ASN A 187 -19.79 -14.55 3.02
N SER A 188 -19.51 -13.56 2.20
CA SER A 188 -19.86 -13.54 0.79
C SER A 188 -18.85 -12.75 -0.02
N ILE A 189 -18.51 -13.23 -1.21
CA ILE A 189 -17.64 -12.57 -2.16
C ILE A 189 -18.25 -12.63 -3.55
N GLN A 190 -18.14 -11.56 -4.30
CA GLN A 190 -18.56 -11.51 -5.69
C GLN A 190 -17.52 -10.76 -6.53
N LYS A 191 -17.34 -11.19 -7.77
CA LYS A 191 -16.60 -10.42 -8.76
C LYS A 191 -17.43 -9.21 -9.15
N ILE A 192 -16.79 -8.05 -9.26
CA ILE A 192 -17.43 -6.80 -9.67
C ILE A 192 -16.73 -6.25 -10.91
N ASP A 193 -17.46 -5.47 -11.69
CA ASP A 193 -16.91 -4.76 -12.86
C ASP A 193 -16.17 -3.48 -12.44
N SER A 194 -15.43 -2.93 -13.39
CA SER A 194 -14.61 -1.73 -13.19
C SER A 194 -15.42 -0.51 -12.77
N PHE A 195 -16.61 -0.34 -13.34
CA PHE A 195 -17.49 0.80 -13.02
C PHE A 195 -17.97 0.74 -11.57
N SER A 196 -18.37 -0.45 -11.11
CA SER A 196 -18.78 -0.69 -9.72
C SER A 196 -17.62 -0.53 -8.73
N ALA A 197 -16.37 -0.82 -9.14
CA ALA A 197 -15.18 -0.73 -8.30
C ALA A 197 -14.64 0.71 -8.16
N LEU A 198 -14.81 1.55 -9.18
CA LEU A 198 -14.18 2.87 -9.28
C LEU A 198 -14.42 3.77 -8.04
N PRO A 199 -15.64 3.90 -7.47
CA PRO A 199 -15.85 4.72 -6.27
C PRO A 199 -15.08 4.25 -5.03
N PHE A 200 -14.77 2.95 -4.95
CA PHE A 200 -13.96 2.40 -3.86
C PHE A 200 -12.48 2.68 -4.10
N LEU A 201 -11.99 2.48 -5.33
CA LEU A 201 -10.60 2.73 -5.71
C LEU A 201 -10.20 4.19 -5.57
N MET A 202 -11.05 5.12 -6.01
CA MET A 202 -10.82 6.57 -5.88
C MET A 202 -10.55 7.04 -4.44
N ARG A 203 -10.97 6.27 -3.44
CA ARG A 203 -10.74 6.55 -2.02
C ARG A 203 -9.48 5.88 -1.47
N GLN A 204 -8.88 4.99 -2.22
CA GLN A 204 -7.76 4.17 -1.75
C GLN A 204 -6.48 4.40 -2.55
N VAL A 205 -6.59 4.94 -3.75
CA VAL A 205 -5.45 5.38 -4.56
C VAL A 205 -5.02 6.78 -4.11
N TYR A 206 -3.73 6.99 -3.98
CA TYR A 206 -3.19 8.32 -3.74
C TYR A 206 -3.18 9.11 -5.04
N PHE A 207 -3.81 10.27 -5.03
CA PHE A 207 -3.74 11.27 -6.10
C PHE A 207 -2.92 12.46 -5.61
N THR A 208 -1.94 12.84 -6.40
CA THR A 208 -1.14 14.04 -6.16
C THR A 208 -1.95 15.30 -6.47
N ASP A 209 -1.55 16.43 -5.85
CA ASP A 209 -2.14 17.75 -6.16
C ASP A 209 -1.67 18.30 -7.52
N ALA A 210 -0.64 17.70 -8.14
CA ALA A 210 -0.17 18.08 -9.48
C ALA A 210 -1.09 17.49 -10.56
N PRO A 211 -1.78 18.31 -11.39
CA PRO A 211 -2.78 17.83 -12.34
C PRO A 211 -2.25 16.80 -13.34
N GLN A 212 -0.99 16.96 -13.79
CA GLN A 212 -0.36 16.05 -14.74
C GLN A 212 -0.15 14.65 -14.13
N SER A 213 0.44 14.56 -12.95
CA SER A 213 0.63 13.29 -12.26
C SER A 213 -0.69 12.64 -11.85
N ALA A 214 -1.68 13.46 -11.44
CA ALA A 214 -3.03 12.96 -11.18
C ALA A 214 -3.69 12.37 -12.44
N GLY A 215 -3.54 13.03 -13.58
CA GLY A 215 -4.00 12.52 -14.88
C GLY A 215 -3.34 11.19 -15.24
N LYS A 216 -2.02 11.10 -15.08
CA LYS A 216 -1.26 9.86 -15.33
C LYS A 216 -1.69 8.73 -14.38
N THR A 217 -1.94 9.03 -13.11
CA THR A 217 -2.49 8.06 -12.15
C THR A 217 -3.85 7.52 -12.60
N MET A 218 -4.72 8.37 -13.15
CA MET A 218 -6.02 7.93 -13.70
C MET A 218 -5.85 7.01 -14.92
N GLU A 219 -4.90 7.30 -15.81
CA GLU A 219 -4.60 6.42 -16.95
C GLU A 219 -4.10 5.04 -16.50
N LEU A 220 -3.18 5.01 -15.53
CA LEU A 220 -2.66 3.77 -14.94
C LEU A 220 -3.76 2.97 -14.25
N LEU A 221 -4.67 3.66 -13.54
CA LEU A 221 -5.81 3.04 -12.91
C LEU A 221 -6.75 2.40 -13.94
N ASP A 222 -7.05 3.09 -15.05
CA ASP A 222 -7.86 2.53 -16.14
C ASP A 222 -7.21 1.30 -16.79
N GLN A 223 -5.88 1.32 -17.00
CA GLN A 223 -5.14 0.15 -17.50
C GLN A 223 -5.19 -1.02 -16.51
N MET A 224 -4.92 -0.78 -15.21
CA MET A 224 -5.02 -1.81 -14.16
C MET A 224 -6.41 -2.45 -14.13
N LEU A 225 -7.47 -1.66 -14.26
CA LEU A 225 -8.85 -2.13 -14.25
C LEU A 225 -9.21 -3.08 -15.40
N LYS A 226 -8.44 -3.08 -16.49
CA LYS A 226 -8.60 -4.01 -17.62
C LYS A 226 -7.89 -5.35 -17.38
N ILE A 227 -6.88 -5.35 -16.51
CA ILE A 227 -5.99 -6.49 -16.28
C ILE A 227 -6.38 -7.27 -15.02
N VAL A 228 -6.65 -6.56 -13.91
CA VAL A 228 -6.77 -7.15 -12.57
C VAL A 228 -8.22 -7.45 -12.22
N PRO A 229 -8.58 -8.70 -11.89
CA PRO A 229 -9.92 -9.04 -11.39
C PRO A 229 -10.25 -8.33 -10.08
N LEU A 230 -11.48 -7.86 -9.96
CA LEU A 230 -11.97 -7.07 -8.83
C LEU A 230 -13.07 -7.81 -8.10
N TYR A 231 -13.00 -7.79 -6.78
CA TYR A 231 -13.94 -8.49 -5.89
C TYR A 231 -14.45 -7.55 -4.81
N LYS A 232 -15.70 -7.77 -4.40
CA LYS A 232 -16.28 -7.16 -3.20
C LYS A 232 -16.70 -8.25 -2.24
N MET A 233 -16.25 -8.11 -0.99
CA MET A 233 -16.48 -9.10 0.04
C MET A 233 -17.14 -8.48 1.27
N LYS A 234 -18.13 -9.18 1.85
CA LYS A 234 -18.57 -9.00 3.23
C LYS A 234 -18.09 -10.19 4.02
N CYS A 235 -17.46 -9.94 5.17
CA CYS A 235 -16.90 -11.04 5.98
C CYS A 235 -16.88 -10.73 7.48
N ASP A 236 -16.83 -11.80 8.22
CA ASP A 236 -16.43 -11.85 9.63
C ASP A 236 -14.92 -12.19 9.75
N ILE A 237 -14.51 -12.75 10.90
CA ILE A 237 -13.12 -13.15 11.21
C ILE A 237 -12.95 -14.67 11.30
N SER A 238 -13.86 -15.43 10.72
CA SER A 238 -13.86 -16.90 10.77
C SER A 238 -12.92 -17.53 9.73
N LYS A 239 -12.72 -18.84 9.84
CA LYS A 239 -12.04 -19.63 8.81
C LYS A 239 -12.77 -19.55 7.47
N GLU A 240 -14.09 -19.53 7.50
CA GLU A 240 -14.93 -19.43 6.32
C GLU A 240 -14.66 -18.11 5.55
N ALA A 241 -14.36 -16.99 6.24
CA ALA A 241 -13.96 -15.74 5.59
C ALA A 241 -12.67 -15.91 4.78
N PHE A 242 -11.68 -16.64 5.31
CA PHE A 242 -10.48 -17.00 4.55
C PHE A 242 -10.85 -17.89 3.35
N GLU A 243 -11.55 -18.99 3.56
CA GLU A 243 -11.92 -19.96 2.51
C GLU A 243 -12.68 -19.26 1.37
N CYS A 244 -13.57 -18.32 1.73
CA CYS A 244 -14.35 -17.52 0.79
C CYS A 244 -13.45 -16.67 -0.13
N SER A 245 -12.57 -15.86 0.44
CA SER A 245 -11.67 -15.02 -0.36
C SER A 245 -10.64 -15.84 -1.13
N PHE A 246 -10.04 -16.83 -0.45
CA PHE A 246 -9.03 -17.69 -1.07
C PHE A 246 -9.60 -18.46 -2.25
N GLY A 247 -10.75 -19.13 -2.08
CA GLY A 247 -11.37 -19.90 -3.16
C GLY A 247 -11.78 -19.04 -4.36
N ALA A 248 -12.35 -17.85 -4.11
CA ALA A 248 -12.79 -16.97 -5.18
C ALA A 248 -11.62 -16.34 -5.94
N MET A 249 -10.61 -15.83 -5.23
CA MET A 249 -9.53 -15.07 -5.83
C MET A 249 -8.46 -15.97 -6.47
N THR A 250 -8.24 -17.18 -5.97
CA THR A 250 -7.21 -18.09 -6.48
C THR A 250 -7.72 -19.09 -7.51
N PHE A 251 -8.93 -19.61 -7.34
CA PHE A 251 -9.47 -20.68 -8.18
C PHE A 251 -10.71 -20.26 -8.98
N GLY A 252 -11.19 -19.04 -8.81
CA GLY A 252 -12.42 -18.56 -9.44
C GLY A 252 -13.68 -19.33 -8.99
N LYS A 253 -13.60 -20.09 -7.90
CA LYS A 253 -14.65 -20.99 -7.40
C LYS A 253 -14.94 -20.66 -5.94
N TRP A 254 -16.00 -19.94 -5.71
CA TRP A 254 -16.68 -19.90 -4.42
C TRP A 254 -18.15 -20.22 -4.66
N LYS A 255 -18.67 -21.25 -3.97
CA LYS A 255 -20.09 -21.58 -4.03
C LYS A 255 -20.86 -20.48 -3.30
N LEU A 256 -21.66 -19.73 -4.04
CA LEU A 256 -22.82 -19.04 -3.48
C LEU A 256 -23.76 -20.12 -2.92
N GLN A 257 -23.82 -20.27 -1.60
CA GLN A 257 -24.90 -20.96 -0.91
C GLN A 257 -26.00 -19.96 -0.59
#